data_463eb3d2f0aeebaf0f4bb8275882c4f2
#
_entry.id   463eb3d2f0aeebaf0f4bb8275882c4f2
#
_cell.length_a   1.000
_cell.length_b   1.000
_cell.length_c   1.000
_cell.angle_alpha   90.00
_cell.angle_beta   90.00
_cell.angle_gamma   90.00
#
_symmetry.space_group_name_H-M   'P 1'
#
loop_
_entity.id
_entity.type
_entity.pdbx_description
1 polymer ?
#
loop_
_entity_poly.entity_id
_entity_poly.type
_entity_poly.pdbx_seq_one_letter_code
_entity_poly.pdbx_strand_id
1 'polypeptide(L)'
;MKKIGELPAITDVPVGSLLIVNTENGTKKITYENLCQAVKATLGIPTVVQSIDITESGNIPDGPVIKAAFDSVNDLLLGAATYSAGKEIEMSWAELRTKIKTEDFSGLHIGDYKDIVLSTGEEARVDLSGFNTYMNVGDTAILTEPHLYFTFRDCLKTTYQMNSSNTNAGGTAAAALTATVNTTIYNTLPADLRAVMKEVRRLENNKGTWAWASRKLWLLQETEVFGRNNWSDGYDGGGIQLPIFAHSYRHIVKGLGKGAAERGSRADWWLASPYASSTANFCFVSGNGIAYSGSASASFGVAPGFIIS
;
A
#
# COMPACT_ATOMS: atom_id res chain seq x y z
N MET A 1 -25.14 4.26 -45.60
CA MET A 1 -23.97 3.75 -44.79
C MET A 1 -24.20 4.15 -43.34
N LYS A 2 -24.24 3.21 -42.41
CA LYS A 2 -24.36 3.54 -40.99
C LYS A 2 -23.06 4.20 -40.50
N LYS A 3 -23.16 5.24 -39.68
CA LYS A 3 -21.99 5.85 -39.02
C LYS A 3 -21.42 4.87 -38.00
N ILE A 4 -20.14 4.96 -37.72
CA ILE A 4 -19.44 4.04 -36.76
C ILE A 4 -20.14 3.97 -35.41
N GLY A 5 -20.72 5.09 -34.92
CA GLY A 5 -21.50 5.13 -33.69
C GLY A 5 -22.89 4.47 -33.74
N GLU A 6 -23.31 4.03 -34.92
CA GLU A 6 -24.62 3.37 -35.13
C GLU A 6 -24.50 1.85 -35.31
N LEU A 7 -23.24 1.33 -35.21
CA LEU A 7 -22.98 -0.11 -35.26
C LEU A 7 -23.16 -0.72 -33.87
N PRO A 8 -23.75 -1.91 -33.75
CA PRO A 8 -23.80 -2.60 -32.48
C PRO A 8 -22.39 -2.89 -31.99
N ALA A 9 -22.19 -2.84 -30.69
CA ALA A 9 -20.93 -3.23 -30.08
C ALA A 9 -20.59 -4.66 -30.50
N ILE A 10 -19.42 -4.85 -31.12
CA ILE A 10 -18.93 -6.19 -31.49
C ILE A 10 -18.22 -6.72 -30.24
N THR A 11 -18.87 -7.69 -29.60
CA THR A 11 -18.32 -8.34 -28.40
C THR A 11 -17.34 -9.47 -28.71
N ASP A 12 -17.39 -10.02 -29.92
CA ASP A 12 -16.48 -11.04 -30.42
C ASP A 12 -16.06 -10.72 -31.85
N VAL A 13 -14.78 -10.52 -32.08
CA VAL A 13 -14.20 -10.37 -33.41
C VAL A 13 -13.49 -11.68 -33.75
N PRO A 14 -14.01 -12.45 -34.72
CA PRO A 14 -13.33 -13.67 -35.16
C PRO A 14 -11.92 -13.35 -35.67
N VAL A 15 -10.98 -14.23 -35.37
CA VAL A 15 -9.60 -14.15 -35.87
C VAL A 15 -9.61 -14.08 -37.39
N GLY A 16 -8.96 -13.06 -37.94
CA GLY A 16 -8.94 -12.83 -39.40
C GLY A 16 -9.96 -11.82 -39.91
N SER A 17 -10.79 -11.23 -39.03
CA SER A 17 -11.72 -10.17 -39.42
C SER A 17 -11.00 -8.93 -39.92
N LEU A 18 -11.39 -8.42 -41.08
CA LEU A 18 -10.89 -7.18 -41.63
C LEU A 18 -11.78 -6.02 -41.17
N LEU A 19 -11.20 -5.02 -40.53
CA LEU A 19 -11.90 -3.78 -40.22
C LEU A 19 -11.91 -2.89 -41.46
N ILE A 20 -13.09 -2.49 -41.93
CA ILE A 20 -13.23 -1.53 -43.02
C ILE A 20 -13.50 -0.15 -42.42
N VAL A 21 -12.55 0.76 -42.56
CA VAL A 21 -12.69 2.15 -42.09
C VAL A 21 -12.92 3.06 -43.29
N ASN A 22 -14.00 3.82 -43.24
CA ASN A 22 -14.29 4.89 -44.19
C ASN A 22 -13.60 6.16 -43.72
N THR A 23 -12.70 6.68 -44.53
CA THR A 23 -12.04 7.97 -44.30
C THR A 23 -12.53 8.97 -45.33
N GLU A 24 -12.29 10.25 -45.11
CA GLU A 24 -12.64 11.32 -46.09
C GLU A 24 -12.01 11.09 -47.47
N ASN A 25 -11.01 10.27 -47.57
CA ASN A 25 -10.25 9.94 -48.80
C ASN A 25 -10.57 8.50 -49.32
N GLY A 26 -11.72 7.93 -48.94
CA GLY A 26 -12.20 6.62 -49.41
C GLY A 26 -12.03 5.50 -48.39
N THR A 27 -12.56 4.35 -48.74
CA THR A 27 -12.57 3.15 -47.90
C THR A 27 -11.20 2.52 -47.88
N LYS A 28 -10.59 2.39 -46.71
CA LYS A 28 -9.32 1.69 -46.53
C LYS A 28 -9.53 0.44 -45.68
N LYS A 29 -8.86 -0.62 -46.05
CA LYS A 29 -8.72 -1.83 -45.21
C LYS A 29 -7.65 -1.53 -44.14
N ILE A 30 -8.02 -1.62 -42.89
CA ILE A 30 -7.06 -1.56 -41.78
C ILE A 30 -6.83 -2.98 -41.32
N THR A 31 -5.57 -3.41 -41.32
CA THR A 31 -5.17 -4.65 -40.66
C THR A 31 -5.25 -4.45 -39.14
N TYR A 32 -5.48 -5.53 -38.41
CA TYR A 32 -5.46 -5.51 -36.95
C TYR A 32 -4.19 -4.87 -36.40
N GLU A 33 -3.06 -5.10 -37.05
CA GLU A 33 -1.76 -4.54 -36.71
C GLU A 33 -1.74 -3.00 -36.80
N ASN A 34 -2.26 -2.44 -37.89
CA ASN A 34 -2.32 -0.98 -38.08
C ASN A 34 -3.29 -0.32 -37.10
N LEU A 35 -4.37 -1.00 -36.73
CA LEU A 35 -5.26 -0.52 -35.69
C LEU A 35 -4.56 -0.51 -34.33
N CYS A 36 -3.84 -1.57 -33.99
CA CYS A 36 -3.07 -1.65 -32.74
C CYS A 36 -1.98 -0.56 -32.68
N GLN A 37 -1.29 -0.27 -33.78
CA GLN A 37 -0.29 0.79 -33.86
C GLN A 37 -0.92 2.19 -33.70
N ALA A 38 -2.07 2.43 -34.34
CA ALA A 38 -2.78 3.70 -34.21
C ALA A 38 -3.31 3.91 -32.77
N VAL A 39 -3.81 2.87 -32.11
CA VAL A 39 -4.26 2.91 -30.73
C VAL A 39 -3.08 3.14 -29.77
N LYS A 40 -1.95 2.47 -30.00
CA LYS A 40 -0.71 2.69 -29.25
C LYS A 40 -0.23 4.15 -29.33
N ALA A 41 -0.18 4.70 -30.55
CA ALA A 41 0.23 6.08 -30.77
C ALA A 41 -0.72 7.10 -30.11
N THR A 42 -2.02 6.82 -30.10
CA THR A 42 -3.04 7.70 -29.51
C THR A 42 -3.05 7.64 -27.97
N LEU A 43 -2.76 6.48 -27.40
CA LEU A 43 -2.79 6.27 -25.95
C LEU A 43 -1.45 6.52 -25.26
N GLY A 44 -0.38 6.85 -26.04
CA GLY A 44 0.96 7.08 -25.47
C GLY A 44 1.53 5.88 -24.72
N ILE A 45 1.14 4.64 -25.11
CA ILE A 45 1.60 3.41 -24.44
C ILE A 45 3.11 3.28 -24.65
N PRO A 46 3.90 3.19 -23.57
CA PRO A 46 5.36 3.06 -23.70
C PRO A 46 5.79 1.84 -24.47
N THR A 47 6.95 1.93 -25.10
CA THR A 47 7.57 1.00 -26.05
C THR A 47 7.85 -0.42 -25.52
N VAL A 48 7.50 -0.73 -24.28
CA VAL A 48 7.68 -2.07 -23.69
C VAL A 48 6.95 -3.18 -24.44
N VAL A 49 5.97 -2.83 -25.27
CA VAL A 49 5.23 -3.78 -26.12
C VAL A 49 5.90 -4.02 -27.48
N GLN A 50 7.05 -3.38 -27.76
CA GLN A 50 7.76 -3.56 -29.04
C GLN A 50 8.51 -4.89 -29.17
N SER A 51 8.54 -5.74 -28.14
CA SER A 51 9.20 -7.05 -28.20
C SER A 51 8.29 -8.21 -28.62
N ILE A 52 7.04 -7.96 -28.95
CA ILE A 52 6.24 -8.96 -29.65
C ILE A 52 6.53 -8.80 -31.14
N ASP A 53 7.63 -9.37 -31.56
CA ASP A 53 8.04 -9.42 -32.96
C ASP A 53 7.14 -10.44 -33.68
N ILE A 54 6.02 -9.98 -34.22
CA ILE A 54 5.14 -10.78 -35.09
C ILE A 54 5.71 -10.64 -36.51
N THR A 55 6.89 -11.18 -36.74
CA THR A 55 7.59 -11.08 -38.04
C THR A 55 7.17 -12.13 -39.04
N GLU A 56 6.36 -13.12 -38.65
CA GLU A 56 5.89 -14.12 -39.60
C GLU A 56 4.36 -14.07 -39.77
N SER A 57 3.97 -13.76 -41.01
CA SER A 57 2.60 -13.89 -41.52
C SER A 57 2.12 -15.35 -41.35
N GLY A 58 1.31 -15.58 -40.34
CA GLY A 58 0.69 -16.89 -40.12
C GLY A 58 0.74 -17.43 -38.69
N ASN A 59 1.67 -16.96 -37.87
CA ASN A 59 1.71 -17.34 -36.44
C ASN A 59 1.19 -16.23 -35.56
N ILE A 60 -0.08 -16.34 -35.17
CA ILE A 60 -0.57 -15.62 -33.98
C ILE A 60 0.10 -16.34 -32.81
N PRO A 61 0.79 -15.60 -31.89
CA PRO A 61 1.26 -16.20 -30.65
C PRO A 61 0.14 -16.98 -30.01
N ASP A 62 0.39 -18.18 -29.56
CA ASP A 62 -0.66 -19.01 -28.97
C ASP A 62 -1.30 -18.27 -27.77
N GLY A 63 -2.55 -18.59 -27.50
CA GLY A 63 -3.37 -17.89 -26.50
C GLY A 63 -2.66 -17.65 -25.14
N PRO A 64 -1.78 -18.55 -24.63
CA PRO A 64 -0.96 -18.32 -23.43
C PRO A 64 -0.02 -17.13 -23.50
N VAL A 65 0.64 -16.87 -24.62
CA VAL A 65 1.59 -15.75 -24.77
C VAL A 65 0.85 -14.41 -24.83
N ILE A 66 -0.25 -14.38 -25.59
CA ILE A 66 -1.12 -13.19 -25.62
C ILE A 66 -1.74 -12.94 -24.25
N LYS A 67 -2.22 -13.99 -23.61
CA LYS A 67 -2.76 -13.87 -22.26
C LYS A 67 -1.73 -13.35 -21.27
N ALA A 68 -0.52 -13.86 -21.27
CA ALA A 68 0.55 -13.40 -20.39
C ALA A 68 0.92 -11.94 -20.66
N ALA A 69 0.93 -11.49 -21.91
CA ALA A 69 1.16 -10.09 -22.26
C ALA A 69 0.00 -9.19 -21.81
N PHE A 70 -1.25 -9.62 -21.98
CA PHE A 70 -2.44 -8.91 -21.48
C PHE A 70 -2.49 -8.89 -19.94
N ASP A 71 -2.14 -10.00 -19.29
CA ASP A 71 -2.08 -10.07 -17.84
C ASP A 71 -0.98 -9.14 -17.33
N SER A 72 0.19 -9.07 -17.97
CA SER A 72 1.26 -8.11 -17.63
C SER A 72 0.85 -6.65 -17.85
N VAL A 73 0.15 -6.33 -18.94
CA VAL A 73 -0.37 -4.97 -19.17
C VAL A 73 -1.49 -4.63 -18.19
N ASN A 74 -2.37 -5.55 -17.91
CA ASN A 74 -3.36 -5.40 -16.86
C ASN A 74 -2.70 -5.24 -15.48
N ASP A 75 -1.71 -6.04 -15.14
CA ASP A 75 -0.97 -5.91 -13.88
C ASP A 75 -0.25 -4.57 -13.78
N LEU A 76 0.31 -4.05 -14.87
CA LEU A 76 0.90 -2.70 -14.93
C LEU A 76 -0.14 -1.58 -14.82
N LEU A 77 -1.28 -1.71 -15.49
CA LEU A 77 -2.37 -0.72 -15.45
C LEU A 77 -3.18 -0.83 -14.17
N LEU A 78 -3.39 -2.03 -13.65
CA LEU A 78 -4.15 -2.32 -12.45
C LEU A 78 -3.27 -2.30 -11.21
N GLY A 79 -1.97 -2.54 -11.31
CA GLY A 79 -1.01 -2.43 -10.21
C GLY A 79 -0.90 -1.02 -9.64
N ALA A 80 -1.25 -0.01 -10.44
CA ALA A 80 -1.33 1.37 -9.98
C ALA A 80 -2.73 1.74 -9.42
N ALA A 81 -3.77 0.94 -9.65
CA ALA A 81 -5.15 1.37 -9.40
C ALA A 81 -6.07 0.31 -8.76
N THR A 82 -5.73 -0.95 -8.68
CA THR A 82 -6.65 -1.95 -8.12
C THR A 82 -6.15 -2.58 -6.84
N TYR A 83 -7.01 -2.46 -5.85
CA TYR A 83 -6.96 -3.24 -4.63
C TYR A 83 -7.28 -4.68 -4.99
N SER A 84 -6.34 -5.55 -4.76
CA SER A 84 -6.63 -6.96 -4.80
C SER A 84 -7.50 -7.33 -3.59
N ALA A 85 -8.25 -8.42 -3.68
CA ALA A 85 -8.88 -9.03 -2.50
C ALA A 85 -7.82 -9.47 -1.46
N GLY A 86 -6.54 -9.23 -1.76
CA GLY A 86 -5.36 -9.60 -1.00
C GLY A 86 -4.94 -11.03 -1.30
N LYS A 87 -3.84 -11.21 -2.02
CA LYS A 87 -3.18 -12.50 -2.19
C LYS A 87 -1.94 -12.58 -1.32
N GLU A 88 -1.54 -13.77 -0.97
CA GLU A 88 -0.28 -13.98 -0.27
C GLU A 88 0.91 -13.70 -1.19
N ILE A 89 1.88 -12.96 -0.68
CA ILE A 89 3.17 -12.75 -1.35
C ILE A 89 4.07 -13.92 -0.96
N GLU A 90 4.23 -14.88 -1.86
CA GLU A 90 4.99 -16.12 -1.60
C GLU A 90 6.51 -15.89 -1.58
N MET A 91 7.00 -14.84 -2.27
CA MET A 91 8.42 -14.47 -2.27
C MET A 91 8.96 -14.29 -0.85
N SER A 92 10.17 -14.76 -0.60
CA SER A 92 10.92 -14.44 0.63
C SER A 92 11.16 -12.93 0.74
N TRP A 93 11.47 -12.44 1.94
CA TRP A 93 11.80 -11.03 2.14
C TRP A 93 13.03 -10.58 1.33
N ALA A 94 14.01 -11.48 1.15
CA ALA A 94 15.20 -11.20 0.34
C ALA A 94 14.90 -11.09 -1.16
N GLU A 95 14.05 -11.98 -1.70
CA GLU A 95 13.59 -11.92 -3.10
C GLU A 95 12.76 -10.66 -3.33
N LEU A 96 11.86 -10.33 -2.41
CA LEU A 96 11.06 -9.12 -2.48
C LEU A 96 11.94 -7.86 -2.49
N ARG A 97 12.98 -7.81 -1.63
CA ARG A 97 13.97 -6.74 -1.64
C ARG A 97 14.72 -6.64 -2.98
N THR A 98 15.09 -7.77 -3.57
CA THR A 98 15.77 -7.78 -4.87
C THR A 98 14.87 -7.19 -5.95
N LYS A 99 13.58 -7.56 -5.96
CA LYS A 99 12.58 -7.02 -6.87
C LYS A 99 12.39 -5.51 -6.71
N ILE A 100 12.32 -5.03 -5.46
CA ILE A 100 12.21 -3.60 -5.14
C ILE A 100 13.41 -2.82 -5.72
N LYS A 101 14.63 -3.32 -5.56
CA LYS A 101 15.85 -2.65 -6.03
C LYS A 101 15.91 -2.46 -7.54
N THR A 102 15.21 -3.26 -8.29
CA THR A 102 15.09 -3.13 -9.75
C THR A 102 13.86 -2.32 -10.17
N GLU A 103 13.14 -1.73 -9.20
CA GLU A 103 11.87 -1.01 -9.41
C GLU A 103 10.78 -1.86 -10.08
N ASP A 104 10.90 -3.18 -10.01
CA ASP A 104 9.91 -4.11 -10.53
C ASP A 104 8.85 -4.39 -9.47
N PHE A 105 7.71 -3.74 -9.56
CA PHE A 105 6.56 -3.98 -8.69
C PHE A 105 5.48 -4.83 -9.36
N SER A 106 5.78 -5.42 -10.52
CA SER A 106 4.83 -6.26 -11.25
C SER A 106 4.31 -7.42 -10.38
N GLY A 107 3.01 -7.67 -10.46
CA GLY A 107 2.35 -8.72 -9.70
C GLY A 107 2.18 -8.45 -8.19
N LEU A 108 2.53 -7.23 -7.71
CA LEU A 108 2.27 -6.78 -6.34
C LEU A 108 1.14 -5.74 -6.35
N HIS A 109 0.20 -5.85 -5.41
CA HIS A 109 -0.95 -4.96 -5.31
C HIS A 109 -1.15 -4.48 -3.86
N ILE A 110 -1.73 -3.29 -3.70
CA ILE A 110 -2.14 -2.83 -2.38
C ILE A 110 -3.16 -3.81 -1.80
N GLY A 111 -2.91 -4.27 -0.58
CA GLY A 111 -3.72 -5.30 0.09
C GLY A 111 -3.17 -6.73 -0.04
N ASP A 112 -2.19 -6.99 -0.90
CA ASP A 112 -1.43 -8.23 -0.86
C ASP A 112 -0.72 -8.35 0.49
N TYR A 113 -0.48 -9.58 0.95
CA TYR A 113 -0.03 -9.76 2.33
C TYR A 113 1.08 -10.80 2.47
N LYS A 114 1.76 -10.74 3.60
CA LYS A 114 2.61 -11.82 4.10
C LYS A 114 2.21 -12.18 5.51
N ASP A 115 2.15 -13.48 5.78
CA ASP A 115 2.04 -13.99 7.14
C ASP A 115 3.44 -14.10 7.77
N ILE A 116 3.56 -13.70 9.01
CA ILE A 116 4.79 -13.75 9.80
C ILE A 116 4.53 -14.41 11.14
N VAL A 117 5.57 -15.02 11.70
CA VAL A 117 5.53 -15.57 13.06
C VAL A 117 6.54 -14.81 13.90
N LEU A 118 6.07 -14.17 14.95
CA LEU A 118 6.93 -13.46 15.90
C LEU A 118 7.74 -14.44 16.74
N SER A 119 8.86 -14.02 17.30
CA SER A 119 9.67 -14.88 18.20
C SER A 119 8.91 -15.34 19.46
N THR A 120 7.80 -14.70 19.77
CA THR A 120 6.87 -15.12 20.84
C THR A 120 5.96 -16.29 20.45
N GLY A 121 6.00 -16.75 19.19
CA GLY A 121 5.08 -17.72 18.62
C GLY A 121 3.74 -17.13 18.16
N GLU A 122 3.54 -15.82 18.27
CA GLU A 122 2.34 -15.15 17.76
C GLU A 122 2.40 -15.04 16.23
N GLU A 123 1.33 -15.48 15.57
CA GLU A 123 1.14 -15.23 14.14
C GLU A 123 0.56 -13.85 13.90
N ALA A 124 1.07 -13.15 12.90
CA ALA A 124 0.57 -11.88 12.44
C ALA A 124 0.54 -11.84 10.90
N ARG A 125 -0.29 -10.96 10.36
CA ARG A 125 -0.37 -10.66 8.93
C ARG A 125 0.04 -9.23 8.70
N VAL A 126 0.89 -9.00 7.72
CA VAL A 126 1.25 -7.66 7.27
C VAL A 126 0.81 -7.44 5.83
N ASP A 127 0.13 -6.32 5.59
CA ASP A 127 -0.41 -5.96 4.28
C ASP A 127 0.49 -4.99 3.57
N LEU A 128 0.68 -5.18 2.28
CA LEU A 128 1.27 -4.18 1.40
C LEU A 128 0.36 -2.96 1.34
N SER A 129 0.82 -1.86 1.91
CA SER A 129 0.02 -0.68 2.20
C SER A 129 0.34 0.51 1.30
N GLY A 130 1.49 0.48 0.63
CA GLY A 130 1.91 1.54 -0.28
C GLY A 130 3.19 1.19 -1.03
N PHE A 131 3.33 1.78 -2.21
CA PHE A 131 4.53 1.76 -3.05
C PHE A 131 5.17 3.13 -2.99
N ASN A 132 6.45 3.23 -2.68
CA ASN A 132 7.21 4.48 -2.66
C ASN A 132 6.55 5.62 -1.86
N THR A 133 5.75 5.28 -0.86
CA THR A 133 4.90 6.24 -0.13
C THR A 133 5.71 7.29 0.63
N TYR A 134 6.93 6.96 1.04
CA TYR A 134 7.87 7.87 1.73
C TYR A 134 8.98 8.39 0.81
N MET A 135 8.83 8.29 -0.51
CA MET A 135 9.82 8.80 -1.46
C MET A 135 10.02 10.31 -1.27
N ASN A 136 11.28 10.72 -1.17
CA ASN A 136 11.70 12.09 -0.92
C ASN A 136 11.24 12.69 0.42
N VAL A 137 10.91 11.85 1.41
CA VAL A 137 10.61 12.27 2.77
C VAL A 137 11.82 12.10 3.68
N GLY A 138 12.08 13.08 4.52
CA GLY A 138 13.19 13.12 5.47
C GLY A 138 13.82 14.51 5.57
N ASP A 139 14.68 14.71 6.56
CA ASP A 139 15.45 15.94 6.78
C ASP A 139 16.92 15.77 6.36
N THR A 140 17.63 14.82 6.98
CA THR A 140 19.06 14.56 6.77
C THR A 140 19.34 13.29 5.99
N ALA A 141 18.43 12.33 6.03
CA ALA A 141 18.49 11.06 5.31
C ALA A 141 17.18 10.87 4.55
N ILE A 142 17.05 11.59 3.44
CA ILE A 142 15.88 11.54 2.56
C ILE A 142 15.83 10.16 1.93
N LEU A 143 14.67 9.51 2.00
CA LEU A 143 14.44 8.22 1.36
C LEU A 143 14.25 8.41 -0.14
N THR A 144 15.27 8.05 -0.91
CA THR A 144 15.26 8.14 -2.39
C THR A 144 15.25 6.77 -3.07
N GLU A 145 15.29 5.70 -2.27
CA GLU A 145 15.28 4.34 -2.77
C GLU A 145 13.85 3.84 -3.00
N PRO A 146 13.61 3.00 -4.04
CA PRO A 146 12.37 2.28 -4.18
C PRO A 146 12.08 1.46 -2.93
N HIS A 147 10.80 1.42 -2.52
CA HIS A 147 10.43 0.74 -1.28
C HIS A 147 8.96 0.32 -1.26
N LEU A 148 8.67 -0.66 -0.41
CA LEU A 148 7.32 -1.08 -0.08
C LEU A 148 7.01 -0.74 1.38
N TYR A 149 5.82 -0.22 1.62
CA TYR A 149 5.30 0.04 2.95
C TYR A 149 4.33 -1.06 3.36
N PHE A 150 4.56 -1.66 4.52
CA PHE A 150 3.68 -2.67 5.11
C PHE A 150 3.07 -2.18 6.41
N THR A 151 1.83 -2.57 6.67
CA THR A 151 1.15 -2.37 7.96
C THR A 151 0.60 -3.67 8.50
N PHE A 152 0.55 -3.84 9.80
CA PHE A 152 -0.13 -4.98 10.41
C PHE A 152 -1.62 -4.93 10.09
N ARG A 153 -2.18 -6.05 9.59
CA ARG A 153 -3.61 -6.21 9.28
C ARG A 153 -4.46 -6.09 10.53
N ASP A 154 -4.12 -6.82 11.57
CA ASP A 154 -4.70 -6.78 12.89
C ASP A 154 -3.67 -6.29 13.91
N CYS A 155 -4.14 -5.97 15.09
CA CYS A 155 -3.26 -5.64 16.22
C CYS A 155 -2.56 -6.91 16.75
N LEU A 156 -1.46 -6.71 17.43
CA LEU A 156 -0.88 -7.75 18.28
C LEU A 156 -1.90 -8.16 19.35
N LYS A 157 -1.80 -9.40 19.83
CA LYS A 157 -2.69 -9.92 20.89
C LYS A 157 -2.58 -9.14 22.19
N THR A 158 -1.38 -8.69 22.51
CA THR A 158 -1.12 -7.89 23.71
C THR A 158 -1.53 -6.44 23.47
N THR A 159 -2.30 -5.89 24.39
CA THR A 159 -2.63 -4.46 24.42
C THR A 159 -1.58 -3.68 25.22
N TYR A 160 -1.42 -2.40 24.90
CA TYR A 160 -0.42 -1.53 25.52
C TYR A 160 -1.00 -0.19 25.89
N GLN A 161 -0.44 0.44 26.93
CA GLN A 161 -0.65 1.84 27.25
C GLN A 161 0.33 2.71 26.46
N MET A 162 -0.10 3.91 26.04
CA MET A 162 0.85 4.87 25.47
C MET A 162 1.88 5.31 26.52
N ASN A 163 1.41 5.58 27.73
CA ASN A 163 2.23 5.90 28.91
C ASN A 163 1.64 5.27 30.17
N SER A 164 2.47 4.98 31.15
CA SER A 164 1.99 4.47 32.46
C SER A 164 1.18 5.51 33.25
N SER A 165 1.37 6.79 32.94
CA SER A 165 0.58 7.89 33.48
C SER A 165 -0.24 8.55 32.38
N ASN A 166 -1.32 9.24 32.80
CA ASN A 166 -2.24 9.88 31.88
C ASN A 166 -1.70 11.24 31.38
N THR A 167 -0.67 11.19 30.52
CA THR A 167 -0.03 12.38 29.94
C THR A 167 0.36 12.14 28.48
N ASN A 168 0.26 13.17 27.65
CA ASN A 168 0.79 13.20 26.30
C ASN A 168 1.93 14.24 26.14
N ALA A 169 2.54 14.65 27.24
CA ALA A 169 3.65 15.58 27.22
C ALA A 169 4.81 15.00 26.39
N GLY A 170 5.41 15.83 25.52
CA GLY A 170 6.45 15.43 24.60
C GLY A 170 5.96 14.55 23.42
N GLY A 171 4.66 14.31 23.33
CA GLY A 171 3.98 13.68 22.19
C GLY A 171 4.54 12.32 21.80
N THR A 172 4.65 12.09 20.48
CA THR A 172 5.07 10.81 19.90
C THR A 172 6.45 10.37 20.39
N ALA A 173 7.43 11.27 20.42
CA ALA A 173 8.80 10.91 20.77
C ALA A 173 8.96 10.49 22.24
N ALA A 174 8.20 11.10 23.16
CA ALA A 174 8.26 10.82 24.59
C ALA A 174 7.35 9.68 25.05
N ALA A 175 6.44 9.20 24.18
CA ALA A 175 5.53 8.12 24.52
C ALA A 175 6.30 6.81 24.77
N ALA A 176 6.06 6.19 25.93
CA ALA A 176 6.71 4.91 26.28
C ALA A 176 6.43 3.80 25.26
N LEU A 177 5.22 3.80 24.68
CA LEU A 177 4.87 2.84 23.63
C LEU A 177 5.71 3.04 22.36
N THR A 178 6.08 4.27 22.00
CA THR A 178 7.00 4.51 20.86
C THR A 178 8.33 3.82 21.07
N ALA A 179 8.91 3.91 22.27
CA ALA A 179 10.13 3.18 22.60
C ALA A 179 9.90 1.66 22.56
N THR A 180 8.80 1.17 23.13
CA THR A 180 8.44 -0.27 23.14
C THR A 180 8.29 -0.82 21.73
N VAL A 181 7.66 -0.09 20.80
CA VAL A 181 7.50 -0.48 19.40
C VAL A 181 8.88 -0.61 18.73
N ASN A 182 9.76 0.37 18.93
CA ASN A 182 11.07 0.39 18.28
C ASN A 182 12.12 -0.55 18.90
N THR A 183 11.86 -1.11 20.06
CA THR A 183 12.77 -2.04 20.75
C THR A 183 12.12 -3.41 20.95
N THR A 184 11.19 -3.51 21.87
CA THR A 184 10.60 -4.79 22.28
C THR A 184 9.84 -5.46 21.13
N ILE A 185 8.89 -4.75 20.50
CA ILE A 185 8.08 -5.31 19.41
C ILE A 185 8.96 -5.54 18.17
N TYR A 186 9.82 -4.58 17.80
CA TYR A 186 10.75 -4.74 16.68
C TYR A 186 11.60 -6.01 16.82
N ASN A 187 12.10 -6.30 18.03
CA ASN A 187 12.94 -7.47 18.28
C ASN A 187 12.19 -8.80 18.20
N THR A 188 10.85 -8.79 18.26
CA THR A 188 10.05 -10.01 18.06
C THR A 188 9.85 -10.36 16.58
N LEU A 189 10.09 -9.42 15.67
CA LEU A 189 9.94 -9.67 14.23
C LEU A 189 10.94 -10.71 13.72
N PRO A 190 10.60 -11.51 12.69
CA PRO A 190 11.51 -12.45 12.05
C PRO A 190 12.83 -11.79 11.63
N ALA A 191 13.94 -12.50 11.79
CA ALA A 191 15.26 -11.95 11.51
C ALA A 191 15.48 -11.57 10.04
N ASP A 192 14.93 -12.37 9.12
CA ASP A 192 14.97 -12.13 7.68
C ASP A 192 14.15 -10.89 7.29
N LEU A 193 12.99 -10.66 7.92
CA LEU A 193 12.25 -9.41 7.77
C LEU A 193 13.07 -8.22 8.27
N ARG A 194 13.61 -8.30 9.50
CA ARG A 194 14.41 -7.21 10.07
C ARG A 194 15.63 -6.86 9.23
N ALA A 195 16.18 -7.82 8.49
CA ALA A 195 17.35 -7.62 7.63
C ALA A 195 17.05 -6.76 6.38
N VAL A 196 15.78 -6.66 5.98
CA VAL A 196 15.36 -5.84 4.82
C VAL A 196 14.60 -4.57 5.23
N MET A 197 14.27 -4.42 6.51
CA MET A 197 13.59 -3.22 7.00
C MET A 197 14.49 -2.00 6.91
N LYS A 198 13.95 -0.93 6.34
CA LYS A 198 14.63 0.36 6.19
C LYS A 198 14.34 1.26 7.39
N GLU A 199 15.40 1.86 7.93
CA GLU A 199 15.24 2.98 8.85
C GLU A 199 14.91 4.23 8.05
N VAL A 200 13.86 4.94 8.45
CA VAL A 200 13.40 6.15 7.77
C VAL A 200 13.29 7.31 8.76
N ARG A 201 13.45 8.53 8.23
CA ARG A 201 13.21 9.76 8.98
C ARG A 201 11.73 10.10 8.93
N ARG A 202 11.11 10.24 10.09
CA ARG A 202 9.69 10.57 10.24
C ARG A 202 9.55 11.88 10.98
N LEU A 203 8.67 12.76 10.47
CA LEU A 203 8.30 13.96 11.20
C LEU A 203 7.24 13.58 12.24
N GLU A 204 7.55 13.82 13.51
CA GLU A 204 6.71 13.43 14.63
C GLU A 204 6.16 14.65 15.37
N ASN A 205 4.90 14.57 15.75
CA ASN A 205 4.23 15.55 16.60
C ASN A 205 4.60 15.31 18.07
N ASN A 206 5.38 16.21 18.62
CA ASN A 206 5.84 16.17 20.01
C ASN A 206 5.05 17.15 20.91
N LYS A 207 3.76 17.24 20.64
CA LYS A 207 2.82 18.08 21.39
C LYS A 207 3.18 19.57 21.30
N GLY A 208 2.85 20.15 20.16
CA GLY A 208 3.10 21.57 19.86
C GLY A 208 4.50 21.86 19.30
N THR A 209 5.36 20.86 19.18
CA THR A 209 6.63 20.92 18.47
C THR A 209 6.75 19.75 17.51
N TRP A 210 7.51 19.95 16.44
CA TRP A 210 7.72 18.94 15.42
C TRP A 210 9.19 18.59 15.34
N ALA A 211 9.51 17.30 15.32
CA ALA A 211 10.90 16.85 15.21
C ALA A 211 10.99 15.61 14.34
N TRP A 212 12.10 15.51 13.62
CA TRP A 212 12.44 14.33 12.84
C TRP A 212 13.04 13.26 13.74
N ALA A 213 12.56 12.04 13.62
CA ALA A 213 13.06 10.88 14.36
C ALA A 213 13.31 9.70 13.41
N SER A 214 14.36 8.92 13.67
CA SER A 214 14.65 7.68 12.94
C SER A 214 13.81 6.53 13.47
N ARG A 215 13.13 5.81 12.57
CA ARG A 215 12.26 4.67 12.93
C ARG A 215 12.43 3.53 11.92
N LYS A 216 12.42 2.31 12.44
CA LYS A 216 12.32 1.07 11.64
C LYS A 216 10.92 0.45 11.74
N LEU A 217 10.29 0.60 12.89
CA LEU A 217 8.94 0.16 13.16
C LEU A 217 8.23 1.27 13.93
N TRP A 218 7.00 1.62 13.60
CA TRP A 218 6.31 2.76 14.21
C TRP A 218 4.80 2.57 14.30
N LEU A 219 4.17 3.27 15.24
CA LEU A 219 2.73 3.47 15.24
C LEU A 219 2.35 4.39 14.10
N LEU A 220 1.24 4.10 13.44
CA LEU A 220 0.72 4.96 12.39
C LEU A 220 0.24 6.29 12.95
N GLN A 221 0.39 7.34 12.18
CA GLN A 221 -0.13 8.66 12.51
C GLN A 221 -1.56 8.80 12.00
N GLU A 222 -2.32 9.76 12.55
CA GLU A 222 -3.72 9.95 12.20
C GLU A 222 -3.90 10.23 10.71
N THR A 223 -3.00 11.02 10.11
CA THR A 223 -3.00 11.33 8.67
C THR A 223 -2.70 10.12 7.81
N GLU A 224 -1.85 9.19 8.25
CA GLU A 224 -1.57 7.95 7.50
C GLU A 224 -2.80 7.07 7.35
N VAL A 225 -3.71 7.11 8.34
CA VAL A 225 -4.94 6.31 8.33
C VAL A 225 -6.11 7.05 7.67
N PHE A 226 -6.31 8.31 8.01
CA PHE A 226 -7.53 9.05 7.64
C PHE A 226 -7.31 10.10 6.55
N GLY A 227 -6.07 10.36 6.12
CA GLY A 227 -5.72 11.40 5.15
C GLY A 227 -5.90 12.83 5.69
N ARG A 228 -6.26 12.96 6.96
CA ARG A 228 -6.49 14.24 7.63
C ARG A 228 -6.33 14.09 9.14
N ASN A 229 -6.15 15.20 9.81
CA ASN A 229 -6.20 15.28 11.25
C ASN A 229 -7.67 15.43 11.70
N ASN A 230 -8.10 14.59 12.64
CA ASN A 230 -9.41 14.71 13.29
C ASN A 230 -9.24 15.22 14.73
N TRP A 231 -8.24 14.73 15.44
CA TRP A 231 -7.97 15.02 16.84
C TRP A 231 -6.55 15.55 17.09
N SER A 232 -5.58 15.23 16.22
CA SER A 232 -4.21 15.72 16.33
C SER A 232 -4.02 17.11 15.71
N ASP A 233 -2.86 17.73 15.94
CA ASP A 233 -2.47 18.99 15.31
C ASP A 233 -2.10 18.79 13.84
N GLY A 234 -2.23 19.87 13.08
CA GLY A 234 -2.32 19.93 11.65
C GLY A 234 -1.13 19.53 10.78
N TYR A 235 -0.10 18.88 11.21
CA TYR A 235 0.97 18.41 10.29
C TYR A 235 1.64 17.15 10.81
N ASP A 236 0.95 16.05 10.64
CA ASP A 236 1.41 14.76 11.13
C ASP A 236 1.88 13.90 9.94
N GLY A 237 3.02 13.20 10.08
CA GLY A 237 3.52 12.21 9.12
C GLY A 237 3.76 12.67 7.70
N GLY A 238 3.95 13.95 7.46
CA GLY A 238 4.11 14.48 6.10
C GLY A 238 2.82 14.54 5.29
N GLY A 239 1.64 14.33 5.92
CA GLY A 239 0.33 14.47 5.30
C GLY A 239 -0.02 13.37 4.28
N ILE A 240 0.64 12.23 4.32
CA ILE A 240 0.43 11.12 3.39
C ILE A 240 -0.59 10.15 3.99
N GLN A 241 -1.73 9.95 3.31
CA GLN A 241 -2.60 8.82 3.60
C GLN A 241 -2.04 7.56 2.91
N LEU A 242 -1.95 6.46 3.65
CA LEU A 242 -1.55 5.20 3.05
C LEU A 242 -2.65 4.70 2.11
N PRO A 243 -2.30 4.31 0.87
CA PRO A 243 -3.27 3.87 -0.13
C PRO A 243 -4.23 2.78 0.36
N ILE A 244 -3.76 1.87 1.19
CA ILE A 244 -4.60 0.78 1.75
C ILE A 244 -5.80 1.31 2.55
N PHE A 245 -5.67 2.43 3.26
CA PHE A 245 -6.75 3.01 4.05
C PHE A 245 -7.66 3.93 3.23
N ALA A 246 -7.14 4.53 2.16
CA ALA A 246 -7.92 5.39 1.28
C ALA A 246 -9.03 4.64 0.55
N HIS A 247 -8.85 3.35 0.31
CA HIS A 247 -9.75 2.54 -0.51
C HIS A 247 -10.69 1.62 0.26
N SER A 248 -10.28 1.15 1.44
CA SER A 248 -11.07 0.17 2.14
C SER A 248 -11.09 0.40 3.64
N TYR A 249 -12.25 0.78 4.11
CA TYR A 249 -12.60 0.84 5.53
C TYR A 249 -12.27 -0.47 6.28
N ARG A 250 -12.28 -1.59 5.56
CA ARG A 250 -11.95 -2.91 6.09
C ARG A 250 -10.56 -2.98 6.73
N HIS A 251 -9.58 -2.23 6.20
CA HIS A 251 -8.22 -2.21 6.74
C HIS A 251 -8.06 -1.28 7.95
N ILE A 252 -9.01 -0.35 8.15
CA ILE A 252 -9.04 0.54 9.30
C ILE A 252 -9.53 -0.19 10.55
N VAL A 253 -10.50 -1.10 10.39
CA VAL A 253 -11.03 -1.93 11.48
C VAL A 253 -10.08 -3.08 11.75
N LYS A 254 -9.61 -3.18 12.99
CA LYS A 254 -8.66 -4.21 13.44
C LYS A 254 -9.18 -4.96 14.66
N GLY A 255 -8.68 -6.17 14.85
CA GLY A 255 -8.93 -6.97 16.05
C GLY A 255 -7.61 -7.32 16.75
N LEU A 256 -7.67 -8.03 17.88
CA LEU A 256 -6.48 -8.52 18.59
C LEU A 256 -6.08 -9.90 18.08
N GLY A 257 -4.92 -9.97 17.42
CA GLY A 257 -4.37 -11.17 16.79
C GLY A 257 -4.91 -11.45 15.38
N LYS A 258 -4.12 -12.17 14.60
CA LYS A 258 -4.35 -12.47 13.18
C LYS A 258 -5.77 -12.95 12.90
N GLY A 259 -6.45 -12.29 11.96
CA GLY A 259 -7.79 -12.64 11.49
C GLY A 259 -8.91 -12.31 12.49
N ALA A 260 -8.64 -11.58 13.58
CA ALA A 260 -9.65 -11.29 14.60
C ALA A 260 -10.75 -10.38 14.07
N ALA A 261 -10.39 -9.31 13.32
CA ALA A 261 -11.38 -8.39 12.74
C ALA A 261 -12.26 -9.10 11.71
N GLU A 262 -11.71 -9.99 10.92
CA GLU A 262 -12.45 -10.79 9.92
C GLU A 262 -13.48 -11.73 10.57
N ARG A 263 -13.18 -12.22 11.77
CA ARG A 263 -14.10 -13.02 12.59
C ARG A 263 -15.08 -12.19 13.42
N GLY A 264 -15.09 -10.86 13.22
CA GLY A 264 -15.99 -9.93 13.93
C GLY A 264 -15.51 -9.50 15.32
N SER A 265 -14.33 -9.92 15.77
CA SER A 265 -13.71 -9.44 17.00
C SER A 265 -12.92 -8.17 16.71
N ARG A 266 -13.43 -7.03 17.15
CA ARG A 266 -12.88 -5.71 16.87
C ARG A 266 -12.27 -5.10 18.12
N ALA A 267 -11.23 -4.28 17.96
CA ALA A 267 -10.53 -3.64 19.06
C ALA A 267 -10.19 -2.19 18.70
N ASP A 268 -10.10 -1.37 19.72
CA ASP A 268 -9.50 -0.05 19.64
C ASP A 268 -7.99 -0.20 19.49
N TRP A 269 -7.33 0.65 18.67
CA TRP A 269 -5.91 0.57 18.46
C TRP A 269 -5.23 1.93 18.36
N TRP A 270 -4.04 2.04 18.95
CA TRP A 270 -3.31 3.28 19.09
C TRP A 270 -2.79 3.84 17.77
N LEU A 271 -2.88 5.15 17.65
CA LEU A 271 -2.10 5.96 16.71
C LEU A 271 -0.99 6.70 17.46
N ALA A 272 0.06 7.09 16.73
CA ALA A 272 1.18 7.83 17.30
C ALA A 272 0.82 9.25 17.75
N SER A 273 -0.19 9.84 17.13
CA SER A 273 -0.51 11.26 17.23
C SER A 273 -1.06 11.65 18.61
N PRO A 274 -0.47 12.65 19.30
CA PRO A 274 -1.06 13.20 20.51
C PRO A 274 -2.31 14.03 20.18
N TYR A 275 -3.34 13.96 21.03
CA TYR A 275 -4.52 14.79 20.87
C TYR A 275 -4.21 16.26 21.14
N ALA A 276 -4.54 17.14 20.17
CA ALA A 276 -4.21 18.56 20.20
C ALA A 276 -4.77 19.29 21.45
N SER A 277 -6.03 19.08 21.76
CA SER A 277 -6.77 19.81 22.82
C SER A 277 -6.73 19.12 24.20
N SER A 278 -5.88 18.10 24.40
CA SER A 278 -5.74 17.40 25.67
C SER A 278 -4.27 17.35 26.10
N THR A 279 -4.02 17.33 27.38
CA THR A 279 -2.69 17.08 27.97
C THR A 279 -2.49 15.61 28.35
N ALA A 280 -3.51 14.78 28.14
CA ALA A 280 -3.59 13.41 28.66
C ALA A 280 -3.85 12.35 27.60
N ASN A 281 -4.34 12.73 26.41
CA ASN A 281 -4.86 11.79 25.45
C ASN A 281 -3.97 11.65 24.21
N PHE A 282 -3.99 10.47 23.62
CA PHE A 282 -3.51 10.19 22.26
C PHE A 282 -4.67 9.81 21.36
N CYS A 283 -4.46 9.96 20.05
CA CYS A 283 -5.39 9.50 19.04
C CYS A 283 -5.39 7.98 18.96
N PHE A 284 -6.54 7.40 18.68
CA PHE A 284 -6.71 5.98 18.41
C PHE A 284 -7.81 5.77 17.37
N VAL A 285 -7.84 4.59 16.78
CA VAL A 285 -8.94 4.13 15.94
C VAL A 285 -9.84 3.23 16.79
N SER A 286 -11.12 3.56 16.87
CA SER A 286 -12.08 2.72 17.59
C SER A 286 -12.34 1.40 16.84
N GLY A 287 -12.86 0.40 17.53
CA GLY A 287 -13.25 -0.88 16.92
C GLY A 287 -14.28 -0.74 15.79
N ASN A 288 -14.91 0.42 15.66
CA ASN A 288 -15.78 0.77 14.53
C ASN A 288 -15.05 1.51 13.39
N GLY A 289 -13.71 1.66 13.46
CA GLY A 289 -12.91 2.31 12.42
C GLY A 289 -13.01 3.84 12.43
N ILE A 290 -13.46 4.45 13.50
CA ILE A 290 -13.64 5.90 13.63
C ILE A 290 -12.44 6.47 14.39
N ALA A 291 -11.93 7.63 13.95
CA ALA A 291 -10.92 8.37 14.71
C ALA A 291 -11.46 8.82 16.05
N TYR A 292 -10.70 8.59 17.11
CA TYR A 292 -11.07 8.98 18.47
C TYR A 292 -9.83 9.38 19.28
N SER A 293 -10.03 9.84 20.53
CA SER A 293 -8.94 10.12 21.45
C SER A 293 -9.17 9.45 22.80
N GLY A 294 -8.13 8.88 23.38
CA GLY A 294 -8.19 8.15 24.63
C GLY A 294 -7.05 8.49 25.58
N SER A 295 -7.30 8.25 26.85
CA SER A 295 -6.33 8.43 27.94
C SER A 295 -5.03 7.66 27.64
N ALA A 296 -3.87 8.30 27.76
CA ALA A 296 -2.58 7.68 27.51
C ALA A 296 -2.34 6.42 28.37
N SER A 297 -2.99 6.31 29.50
CA SER A 297 -2.94 5.13 30.39
C SER A 297 -3.98 4.06 30.09
N ALA A 298 -4.85 4.25 29.09
CA ALA A 298 -5.70 3.17 28.59
C ALA A 298 -4.89 2.12 27.82
N SER A 299 -5.37 0.88 27.79
CA SER A 299 -4.70 -0.20 27.06
C SER A 299 -5.48 -0.53 25.79
N PHE A 300 -4.86 -0.28 24.63
CA PHE A 300 -5.43 -0.59 23.31
C PHE A 300 -4.48 -1.45 22.48
N GLY A 301 -4.97 -1.92 21.34
CA GLY A 301 -4.20 -2.69 20.38
C GLY A 301 -3.07 -1.89 19.74
N VAL A 302 -2.10 -2.60 19.20
CA VAL A 302 -0.93 -2.04 18.49
C VAL A 302 -0.81 -2.71 17.14
N ALA A 303 -0.88 -1.91 16.06
CA ALA A 303 -0.74 -2.35 14.68
C ALA A 303 0.27 -1.44 13.95
N PRO A 304 1.57 -1.74 14.07
CA PRO A 304 2.62 -0.88 13.53
C PRO A 304 2.75 -0.95 12.02
N GLY A 305 3.50 0.01 11.46
CA GLY A 305 3.94 0.02 10.08
C GLY A 305 5.45 0.02 9.96
N PHE A 306 5.95 -0.38 8.78
CA PHE A 306 7.37 -0.41 8.45
C PHE A 306 7.58 -0.36 6.93
N ILE A 307 8.81 -0.04 6.54
CA ILE A 307 9.25 -0.01 5.14
C ILE A 307 10.36 -1.04 4.93
N ILE A 308 10.36 -1.67 3.74
CA ILE A 308 11.46 -2.50 3.24
C ILE A 308 12.02 -1.90 1.95
N SER A 309 13.37 -2.00 1.77
CA SER A 309 14.09 -1.54 0.58
C SER A 309 15.34 -2.38 0.31
#